data_00c64b1f3768efd8bdd59d1352c2f91a
#
_entry.id   00c64b1f3768efd8bdd59d1352c2f91a
#
_cell.length_a   1.000
_cell.length_b   1.000
_cell.length_c   1.000
_cell.angle_alpha   90.00
_cell.angle_beta   90.00
_cell.angle_gamma   90.00
#
_symmetry.space_group_name_H-M   'P 1'
#
loop_
_entity.id
_entity.type
_entity.pdbx_description
1 polymer ?
#
loop_
_entity_poly.entity_id
_entity_poly.type
_entity_poly.pdbx_seq_one_letter_code
_entity_poly.pdbx_strand_id
1 'polypeptide(L)'
;MAKRFPVGPLGEHDNDWLTVWACLNNRSKSAQVAALISFRIRERKSDIQEMLEYVAKKRGISPDELFKSILDGTADSNNDD
;
A
#
# COMPACT_ATOMS: atom_id res chain seq x y z
N MET A 1 -11.85 7.54 -6.39
CA MET A 1 -11.93 8.17 -5.25
C MET A 1 -11.12 7.58 -4.17
N ALA A 2 -10.43 8.38 -3.49
CA ALA A 2 -9.60 7.88 -2.47
C ALA A 2 -10.40 7.53 -1.27
N LYS A 3 -10.16 6.40 -0.67
CA LYS A 3 -10.81 6.05 0.50
C LYS A 3 -9.82 5.85 1.54
N ARG A 4 -10.14 6.26 2.73
CA ARG A 4 -9.34 5.97 3.84
C ARG A 4 -9.54 4.58 4.21
N PHE A 5 -8.52 3.89 4.56
CA PHE A 5 -8.67 2.58 5.14
C PHE A 5 -7.85 2.55 6.42
N PRO A 6 -8.31 1.84 7.43
CA PRO A 6 -7.59 1.81 8.69
C PRO A 6 -6.40 0.89 8.59
N VAL A 7 -5.35 1.26 9.26
CA VAL A 7 -4.23 0.37 9.41
C VAL A 7 -4.60 -0.60 10.51
N GLY A 8 -4.37 -1.85 10.30
CA GLY A 8 -4.71 -2.85 11.29
C GLY A 8 -3.93 -2.65 12.57
N PRO A 9 -4.35 -3.29 13.63
CA PRO A 9 -3.66 -3.10 14.91
C PRO A 9 -2.25 -3.68 14.87
N LEU A 10 -1.34 -2.98 15.47
CA LEU A 10 0.02 -3.44 15.58
C LEU A 10 0.19 -4.15 16.89
N GLY A 11 1.15 -5.03 16.97
CA GLY A 11 1.52 -5.62 18.23
C GLY A 11 2.02 -4.54 19.18
N GLU A 12 2.01 -4.86 20.45
CA GLU A 12 2.38 -3.89 21.46
C GLU A 12 3.79 -3.36 21.27
N HIS A 13 4.70 -4.26 20.96
CA HIS A 13 6.09 -3.88 20.73
C HIS A 13 6.20 -2.87 19.58
N ASP A 14 5.58 -3.17 18.46
CA ASP A 14 5.69 -2.29 17.30
C ASP A 14 4.97 -0.97 17.52
N ASN A 15 3.86 -1.02 18.22
CA ASN A 15 3.12 0.18 18.51
C ASN A 15 3.93 1.11 19.40
N ASP A 16 4.62 0.56 20.39
CA ASP A 16 5.43 1.36 21.29
C ASP A 16 6.60 2.01 20.56
N TRP A 17 7.29 1.24 19.74
CA TRP A 17 8.41 1.81 18.99
C TRP A 17 7.98 2.83 17.97
N LEU A 18 6.81 2.61 17.36
CA LEU A 18 6.27 3.59 16.42
C LEU A 18 5.96 4.90 17.15
N THR A 19 5.38 4.80 18.33
CA THR A 19 5.04 5.97 19.12
C THR A 19 6.29 6.76 19.46
N VAL A 20 7.33 6.07 19.91
CA VAL A 20 8.59 6.71 20.28
C VAL A 20 9.22 7.36 19.06
N TRP A 21 9.24 6.66 17.94
CA TRP A 21 9.86 7.17 16.74
C TRP A 21 9.14 8.42 16.23
N ALA A 22 7.81 8.37 16.24
CA ALA A 22 7.04 9.53 15.81
C ALA A 22 7.34 10.72 16.69
N CYS A 23 7.40 10.49 17.97
CA CYS A 23 7.69 11.57 18.92
C CYS A 23 9.07 12.17 18.66
N LEU A 24 10.06 11.32 18.42
CA LEU A 24 11.41 11.80 18.18
C LEU A 24 11.51 12.58 16.87
N ASN A 25 10.63 12.30 15.94
CA ASN A 25 10.60 13.03 14.69
C ASN A 25 9.64 14.21 14.73
N ASN A 26 9.07 14.50 15.89
CA ASN A 26 8.10 15.57 16.03
C ASN A 26 6.91 15.40 15.11
N ARG A 27 6.43 14.18 14.98
CA ARG A 27 5.29 13.89 14.16
C ARG A 27 4.26 13.17 14.95
N SER A 28 3.01 13.26 14.50
CA SER A 28 1.99 12.40 15.07
C SER A 28 2.22 10.97 14.59
N LYS A 29 1.61 10.04 15.27
CA LYS A 29 1.72 8.64 14.89
C LYS A 29 1.15 8.42 13.49
N SER A 30 0.04 9.06 13.18
CA SER A 30 -0.56 8.95 11.85
C SER A 30 0.36 9.46 10.76
N ALA A 31 0.99 10.59 11.00
CA ALA A 31 1.91 11.14 10.02
C ALA A 31 3.12 10.26 9.83
N GLN A 32 3.61 9.66 10.91
CA GLN A 32 4.75 8.76 10.83
C GLN A 32 4.39 7.52 10.01
N VAL A 33 3.22 6.96 10.23
CA VAL A 33 2.76 5.81 9.48
C VAL A 33 2.61 6.14 8.00
N ALA A 34 2.02 7.30 7.72
CA ALA A 34 1.83 7.71 6.33
C ALA A 34 3.18 7.87 5.63
N ALA A 35 4.16 8.44 6.31
CA ALA A 35 5.48 8.61 5.73
C ALA A 35 6.16 7.27 5.48
N LEU A 36 6.01 6.34 6.40
CA LEU A 36 6.59 5.01 6.25
C LEU A 36 5.99 4.28 5.05
N ILE A 37 4.67 4.32 4.94
CA ILE A 37 3.99 3.64 3.85
C ILE A 37 4.39 4.26 2.51
N SER A 38 4.41 5.57 2.44
CA SER A 38 4.80 6.27 1.23
C SER A 38 6.21 5.91 0.80
N PHE A 39 7.12 5.90 1.76
CA PHE A 39 8.50 5.56 1.47
C PHE A 39 8.62 4.12 0.97
N ARG A 40 7.93 3.21 1.63
CA ARG A 40 8.01 1.81 1.26
C ARG A 40 7.39 1.54 -0.13
N ILE A 41 6.31 2.21 -0.44
CA ILE A 41 5.69 2.07 -1.75
C ILE A 41 6.64 2.53 -2.83
N ARG A 42 7.28 3.68 -2.62
CA ARG A 42 8.23 4.17 -3.61
C ARG A 42 9.42 3.25 -3.74
N GLU A 43 9.88 2.72 -2.63
CA GLU A 43 11.00 1.82 -2.64
C GLU A 43 10.70 0.55 -3.40
N ARG A 44 9.47 0.07 -3.31
CA ARG A 44 9.09 -1.18 -3.93
C ARG A 44 8.33 -1.00 -5.23
N LYS A 45 8.25 0.22 -5.73
CA LYS A 45 7.43 0.49 -6.89
C LYS A 45 7.81 -0.33 -8.11
N SER A 46 9.08 -0.49 -8.37
CA SER A 46 9.47 -1.27 -9.54
C SER A 46 9.11 -2.74 -9.39
N ASP A 47 9.19 -3.27 -8.19
CA ASP A 47 8.77 -4.66 -7.96
C ASP A 47 7.28 -4.81 -8.17
N ILE A 48 6.52 -3.84 -7.71
CA ILE A 48 5.06 -3.85 -7.88
C ILE A 48 4.71 -3.77 -9.36
N GLN A 49 5.44 -2.95 -10.09
CA GLN A 49 5.21 -2.84 -11.52
C GLN A 49 5.51 -4.13 -12.25
N GLU A 50 6.56 -4.81 -11.87
CA GLU A 50 6.87 -6.10 -12.48
C GLU A 50 5.77 -7.12 -12.23
N MET A 51 5.23 -7.13 -11.03
CA MET A 51 4.13 -8.04 -10.73
C MET A 51 2.90 -7.69 -11.54
N LEU A 52 2.64 -6.40 -11.68
CA LEU A 52 1.50 -5.94 -12.47
C LEU A 52 1.64 -6.39 -13.93
N GLU A 53 2.82 -6.21 -14.48
CA GLU A 53 3.07 -6.60 -15.86
C GLU A 53 2.94 -8.10 -16.07
N TYR A 54 3.43 -8.84 -15.12
CA TYR A 54 3.34 -10.29 -15.21
C TYR A 54 1.89 -10.77 -15.23
N VAL A 55 1.09 -10.24 -14.32
CA VAL A 55 -0.31 -10.64 -14.24
C VAL A 55 -1.09 -10.18 -15.47
N ALA A 56 -0.81 -8.97 -15.94
CA ALA A 56 -1.48 -8.45 -17.13
C ALA A 56 -1.18 -9.33 -18.33
N LYS A 57 0.07 -9.74 -18.46
CA LYS A 57 0.44 -10.60 -19.56
C LYS A 57 -0.29 -11.92 -19.48
N LYS A 58 -0.42 -12.48 -18.30
CA LYS A 58 -1.14 -13.72 -18.13
C LYS A 58 -2.60 -13.59 -18.47
N ARG A 59 -3.18 -12.44 -18.27
CA ARG A 59 -4.58 -12.22 -18.57
C ARG A 59 -4.82 -11.69 -19.97
N GLY A 60 -3.76 -11.42 -20.71
CA GLY A 60 -3.90 -10.92 -22.07
C GLY A 60 -4.36 -9.49 -22.16
N ILE A 61 -4.08 -8.68 -21.18
CA ILE A 61 -4.43 -7.26 -21.20
C ILE A 61 -3.21 -6.43 -20.92
N SER A 62 -3.31 -5.14 -21.12
CA SER A 62 -2.18 -4.27 -20.87
C SER A 62 -2.06 -3.99 -19.37
N PRO A 63 -0.88 -3.65 -18.91
CA PRO A 63 -0.71 -3.29 -17.50
C PRO A 63 -1.60 -2.12 -17.10
N ASP A 64 -1.80 -1.15 -17.98
CA ASP A 64 -2.67 -0.02 -17.69
C ASP A 64 -4.10 -0.46 -17.50
N GLU A 65 -4.58 -1.36 -18.31
CA GLU A 65 -5.92 -1.89 -18.17
C GLU A 65 -6.07 -2.61 -16.86
N LEU A 66 -5.09 -3.40 -16.48
CA LEU A 66 -5.15 -4.13 -15.23
C LEU A 66 -5.13 -3.15 -14.06
N PHE A 67 -4.26 -2.17 -14.11
CA PHE A 67 -4.14 -1.18 -13.07
C PHE A 67 -5.49 -0.49 -12.85
N LYS A 68 -6.11 -0.04 -13.91
CA LYS A 68 -7.39 0.62 -13.82
C LYS A 68 -8.46 -0.29 -13.28
N SER A 69 -8.52 -1.53 -13.73
CA SER A 69 -9.56 -2.41 -13.26
C SER A 69 -9.39 -2.76 -11.79
N ILE A 70 -8.18 -2.84 -11.30
CA ILE A 70 -7.96 -3.06 -9.88
C ILE A 70 -8.46 -1.86 -9.08
N LEU A 71 -8.13 -0.67 -9.52
CA LEU A 71 -8.56 0.53 -8.82
C LEU A 71 -10.07 0.69 -8.86
N ASP A 72 -10.70 0.29 -9.95
CA ASP A 72 -12.14 0.39 -10.08
C ASP A 72 -12.86 -0.73 -9.39
N GLY A 73 -12.15 -1.73 -8.93
CA GLY A 73 -12.76 -2.87 -8.29
C GLY A 73 -13.41 -3.83 -9.26
N THR A 74 -13.06 -3.74 -10.55
CA THR A 74 -13.66 -4.64 -11.53
C THR A 74 -12.76 -5.82 -11.87
N ALA A 75 -11.50 -5.79 -11.44
CA ALA A 75 -10.64 -6.92 -11.67
C ALA A 75 -11.05 -8.06 -10.77
N ASP A 76 -10.87 -9.24 -11.26
CA ASP A 76 -11.19 -10.37 -10.45
C ASP A 76 -10.11 -10.55 -9.45
N SER A 77 -10.32 -10.18 -8.25
CA SER A 77 -9.32 -10.28 -7.28
C SER A 77 -9.89 -10.84 -6.05
N ASN A 78 -9.08 -11.33 -5.23
CA ASN A 78 -9.56 -11.85 -4.07
C ASN A 78 -9.61 -10.93 -3.03
N ASN A 79 -9.41 -9.73 -3.24
CA ASN A 79 -9.40 -8.82 -2.29
C ASN A 79 -10.62 -8.33 -1.98
N ASP A 80 -11.18 -8.60 -1.02
CA ASP A 80 -12.41 -8.18 -0.72
C ASP A 80 -12.50 -7.17 0.13
N ASP A 81 -11.75 -6.57 0.45
CA ASP A 81 -11.92 -5.60 1.32
C ASP A 81 -11.82 -4.47 1.07
#